data_cf57ecb49fbf1e3da762441e30f77a7b
#
_entry.id   cf57ecb49fbf1e3da762441e30f77a7b
#
_cell.length_a   1.000
_cell.length_b   1.000
_cell.length_c   1.000
_cell.angle_alpha   90.00
_cell.angle_beta   90.00
_cell.angle_gamma   90.00
#
_symmetry.space_group_name_H-M   'P 1'
#
loop_
_entity.id
_entity.type
_entity.pdbx_description
1 polymer ?
#
loop_
_entity_poly.entity_id
_entity_poly.type
_entity_poly.pdbx_seq_one_letter_code
_entity_poly.pdbx_strand_id
1 'polypeptide(L)'
;MYGKKVKLRVLFLLLVLTSIILSVYLILKLLEKDVVYFLSPTDIKNLTEINNQKIRVGGMVKDKSIMINSSEINFIITDFRNEIKVSYSGAVPNLFEEGKGVVAEGFLKNLNYLDASKILAKHDENYMPPEVKEAIGDK
;
A
#
# COMPACT_ATOMS: atom_id res chain seq x y z
N MET A 1 19.37 -54.90 -3.21
CA MET A 1 19.95 -54.00 -2.18
C MET A 1 20.77 -52.91 -2.86
N TYR A 2 20.39 -51.68 -2.69
CA TYR A 2 21.19 -50.56 -3.22
C TYR A 2 22.46 -50.41 -2.34
N GLY A 3 23.62 -50.29 -3.01
CA GLY A 3 24.91 -50.16 -2.32
C GLY A 3 24.97 -48.86 -1.48
N LYS A 4 25.80 -48.82 -0.42
CA LYS A 4 25.95 -47.65 0.47
C LYS A 4 26.18 -46.32 -0.30
N LYS A 5 26.88 -46.37 -1.43
CA LYS A 5 27.17 -45.21 -2.30
C LYS A 5 25.89 -44.65 -2.97
N VAL A 6 24.95 -45.52 -3.34
CA VAL A 6 23.68 -45.10 -3.95
C VAL A 6 22.79 -44.44 -2.89
N LYS A 7 22.70 -45.01 -1.70
CA LYS A 7 21.95 -44.43 -0.57
C LYS A 7 22.47 -43.02 -0.22
N LEU A 8 23.79 -42.84 -0.20
CA LEU A 8 24.43 -41.56 0.09
C LEU A 8 24.09 -40.49 -0.99
N ARG A 9 24.10 -40.89 -2.29
CA ARG A 9 23.73 -40.01 -3.40
C ARG A 9 22.26 -39.61 -3.35
N VAL A 10 21.38 -40.55 -3.06
CA VAL A 10 19.94 -40.27 -2.90
C VAL A 10 19.71 -39.35 -1.71
N LEU A 11 20.35 -39.59 -0.57
CA LEU A 11 20.26 -38.71 0.59
C LEU A 11 20.75 -37.31 0.27
N PHE A 12 21.87 -37.16 -0.44
CA PHE A 12 22.40 -35.87 -0.85
C PHE A 12 21.43 -35.13 -1.78
N LEU A 13 20.85 -35.82 -2.76
CA LEU A 13 19.84 -35.23 -3.67
C LEU A 13 18.57 -34.76 -2.93
N LEU A 14 18.11 -35.57 -1.96
CA LEU A 14 16.98 -35.19 -1.11
C LEU A 14 17.31 -33.95 -0.26
N LEU A 15 18.52 -33.87 0.29
CA LEU A 15 18.94 -32.71 1.08
C LEU A 15 19.00 -31.44 0.22
N VAL A 16 19.56 -31.54 -0.99
CA VAL A 16 19.59 -30.40 -1.94
C VAL A 16 18.19 -29.99 -2.34
N LEU A 17 17.31 -30.94 -2.66
CA LEU A 17 15.93 -30.66 -3.02
C LEU A 17 15.17 -29.96 -1.89
N THR A 18 15.32 -30.45 -0.66
CA THR A 18 14.69 -29.85 0.53
C THR A 18 15.21 -28.43 0.78
N SER A 19 16.51 -28.21 0.60
CA SER A 19 17.13 -26.89 0.73
C SER A 19 16.56 -25.89 -0.30
N ILE A 20 16.37 -26.33 -1.55
CA ILE A 20 15.77 -25.49 -2.60
C ILE A 20 14.32 -25.12 -2.26
N ILE A 21 13.52 -26.11 -1.86
CA ILE A 21 12.10 -25.88 -1.49
C ILE A 21 12.03 -24.91 -0.29
N LEU A 22 12.87 -25.08 0.71
CA LEU A 22 12.92 -24.20 1.88
C LEU A 22 13.32 -22.78 1.49
N SER A 23 14.32 -22.62 0.60
CA SER A 23 14.76 -21.32 0.12
C SER A 23 13.65 -20.59 -0.65
N VAL A 24 12.97 -21.29 -1.56
CA VAL A 24 11.83 -20.73 -2.30
C VAL A 24 10.70 -20.31 -1.35
N TYR A 25 10.37 -21.15 -0.38
CA TYR A 25 9.35 -20.83 0.63
C TYR A 25 9.70 -19.58 1.44
N LEU A 26 10.95 -19.43 1.87
CA LEU A 26 11.41 -18.26 2.61
C LEU A 26 11.35 -16.99 1.75
N ILE A 27 11.77 -17.08 0.47
CA ILE A 27 11.71 -15.96 -0.47
C ILE A 27 10.26 -15.51 -0.68
N LEU A 28 9.34 -16.44 -0.94
CA LEU A 28 7.92 -16.12 -1.11
C LEU A 28 7.33 -15.48 0.13
N LYS A 29 7.67 -15.99 1.31
CA LYS A 29 7.18 -15.43 2.59
C LYS A 29 7.73 -14.03 2.88
N LEU A 30 8.96 -13.72 2.44
CA LEU A 30 9.53 -12.38 2.55
C LEU A 30 8.83 -11.41 1.59
N LEU A 31 8.56 -11.84 0.36
CA LEU A 31 7.87 -11.02 -0.65
C LEU A 31 6.42 -10.69 -0.27
N GLU A 32 5.71 -11.58 0.42
CA GLU A 32 4.34 -11.31 0.90
C GLU A 32 4.25 -10.08 1.81
N LYS A 33 5.29 -9.78 2.58
CA LYS A 33 5.29 -8.65 3.51
C LYS A 33 5.45 -7.29 2.84
N ASP A 34 5.98 -7.25 1.62
CA ASP A 34 6.30 -6.02 0.90
C ASP A 34 5.25 -5.66 -0.17
N VAL A 35 4.21 -6.47 -0.35
CA VAL A 35 3.10 -6.14 -1.25
C VAL A 35 2.23 -5.06 -0.61
N VAL A 36 2.43 -3.83 -1.04
CA VAL A 36 1.60 -2.70 -0.63
C VAL A 36 0.52 -2.49 -1.70
N TYR A 37 -0.72 -2.77 -1.36
CA TYR A 37 -1.86 -2.59 -2.26
C TYR A 37 -2.15 -1.10 -2.44
N PHE A 38 -2.36 -0.70 -3.70
CA PHE A 38 -2.84 0.63 -4.04
C PHE A 38 -4.35 0.60 -4.15
N LEU A 39 -5.02 1.46 -3.39
CA LEU A 39 -6.48 1.53 -3.29
C LEU A 39 -6.95 2.98 -3.42
N SER A 40 -8.10 3.17 -4.04
CA SER A 40 -8.82 4.44 -4.00
C SER A 40 -9.72 4.51 -2.75
N PRO A 41 -10.19 5.70 -2.34
CA PRO A 41 -11.21 5.82 -1.30
C PRO A 41 -12.45 4.96 -1.55
N THR A 42 -12.87 4.82 -2.81
CA THR A 42 -14.00 3.96 -3.20
C THR A 42 -13.69 2.48 -2.99
N ASP A 43 -12.49 2.02 -3.34
CA ASP A 43 -12.07 0.62 -3.13
C ASP A 43 -12.06 0.26 -1.65
N ILE A 44 -11.59 1.19 -0.80
CA ILE A 44 -11.57 1.00 0.65
C ILE A 44 -12.99 0.83 1.21
N LYS A 45 -13.96 1.59 0.71
CA LYS A 45 -15.37 1.46 1.14
C LYS A 45 -15.98 0.10 0.79
N ASN A 46 -15.47 -0.55 -0.26
CA ASN A 46 -15.92 -1.85 -0.73
C ASN A 46 -15.19 -3.03 -0.05
N LEU A 47 -14.19 -2.75 0.81
CA LEU A 47 -13.50 -3.81 1.55
C LEU A 47 -14.44 -4.49 2.54
N THR A 48 -14.46 -5.81 2.50
CA THR A 48 -15.25 -6.64 3.41
C THR A 48 -14.55 -6.82 4.76
N GLU A 49 -13.21 -6.79 4.75
CA GLU A 49 -12.38 -6.96 5.95
C GLU A 49 -11.21 -5.97 5.94
N ILE A 50 -10.91 -5.43 7.12
CA ILE A 50 -9.74 -4.58 7.34
C ILE A 50 -8.62 -5.50 7.80
N ASN A 51 -7.75 -5.86 6.87
CA ASN A 51 -6.50 -6.53 7.20
C ASN A 51 -5.51 -5.49 7.72
N ASN A 52 -4.78 -5.82 8.78
CA ASN A 52 -3.75 -4.95 9.35
C ASN A 52 -2.50 -4.90 8.44
N GLN A 53 -2.73 -4.74 7.14
CA GLN A 53 -1.71 -4.63 6.10
C GLN A 53 -1.48 -3.16 5.76
N LYS A 54 -0.25 -2.87 5.38
CA LYS A 54 0.13 -1.56 4.88
C LYS A 54 -0.45 -1.36 3.49
N ILE A 55 -1.16 -0.25 3.29
CA ILE A 55 -1.77 0.10 2.01
C ILE A 55 -1.32 1.47 1.54
N ARG A 56 -1.48 1.72 0.26
CA ARG A 56 -1.35 3.04 -0.37
C ARG A 56 -2.72 3.53 -0.80
N VAL A 57 -3.09 4.70 -0.34
CA VAL A 57 -4.33 5.35 -0.75
C VAL A 57 -3.99 6.52 -1.63
N GLY A 58 -4.46 6.48 -2.87
CA GLY A 58 -4.30 7.55 -3.85
C GLY A 58 -5.59 8.30 -4.11
N GLY A 59 -5.47 9.60 -4.32
CA GLY A 59 -6.58 10.47 -4.64
C GLY A 59 -6.16 11.92 -4.68
N MET A 60 -7.12 12.81 -4.56
CA MET A 60 -6.90 14.25 -4.48
C MET A 60 -7.08 14.74 -3.05
N VAL A 61 -6.27 15.71 -2.63
CA VAL A 61 -6.49 16.38 -1.35
C VAL A 61 -7.72 17.26 -1.46
N LYS A 62 -8.71 17.02 -0.62
CA LYS A 62 -9.95 17.81 -0.61
C LYS A 62 -9.67 19.23 -0.17
N ASP A 63 -10.30 20.21 -0.84
CA ASP A 63 -10.20 21.62 -0.51
C ASP A 63 -10.70 21.89 0.93
N LYS A 64 -9.99 22.77 1.63
CA LYS A 64 -10.29 23.17 3.03
C LYS A 64 -10.34 22.01 4.01
N SER A 65 -9.60 20.92 3.70
CA SER A 65 -9.53 19.75 4.59
C SER A 65 -8.24 19.64 5.40
N ILE A 66 -7.21 20.40 5.03
CA ILE A 66 -5.92 20.36 5.72
C ILE A 66 -6.02 21.06 7.08
N MET A 67 -5.79 20.30 8.13
CA MET A 67 -5.69 20.79 9.50
C MET A 67 -4.33 20.43 10.05
N ILE A 68 -3.55 21.45 10.39
CA ILE A 68 -2.19 21.30 10.95
C ILE A 68 -2.26 21.49 12.46
N ASN A 69 -1.95 20.45 13.19
CA ASN A 69 -1.73 20.49 14.64
C ASN A 69 -0.22 20.48 14.92
N SER A 70 0.18 20.71 16.15
CA SER A 70 1.60 20.88 16.55
C SER A 70 2.52 19.73 16.14
N SER A 71 2.01 18.51 15.96
CA SER A 71 2.79 17.31 15.62
C SER A 71 2.16 16.43 14.55
N GLU A 72 0.98 16.79 14.06
CA GLU A 72 0.18 15.94 13.21
C GLU A 72 -0.60 16.77 12.19
N ILE A 73 -0.69 16.25 10.97
CA ILE A 73 -1.46 16.84 9.89
C ILE A 73 -2.60 15.91 9.56
N ASN A 74 -3.80 16.46 9.61
CA ASN A 74 -5.01 15.75 9.22
C ASN A 74 -5.55 16.36 7.93
N PHE A 75 -5.93 15.51 6.98
CA PHE A 75 -6.52 15.93 5.72
C PHE A 75 -7.43 14.84 5.17
N ILE A 76 -8.16 15.15 4.11
CA ILE A 76 -9.07 14.22 3.45
C ILE A 76 -8.57 13.93 2.04
N ILE A 77 -8.48 12.65 1.70
CA ILE A 77 -8.26 12.18 0.33
C ILE A 77 -9.62 11.81 -0.26
N THR A 78 -9.89 12.28 -1.46
CA THR A 78 -11.11 12.00 -2.22
C THR A 78 -10.79 11.50 -3.62
N ASP A 79 -11.65 10.62 -4.13
CA ASP A 79 -11.73 10.23 -5.53
C ASP A 79 -12.99 10.83 -6.22
N PHE A 80 -13.54 11.89 -5.61
CA PHE A 80 -14.80 12.56 -5.99
C PHE A 80 -16.09 11.72 -5.80
N ARG A 81 -15.97 10.46 -5.39
CA ARG A 81 -17.11 9.59 -5.03
C ARG A 81 -17.13 9.32 -3.53
N ASN A 82 -15.98 9.01 -2.99
CA ASN A 82 -15.78 8.68 -1.58
C ASN A 82 -14.60 9.46 -0.99
N GLU A 83 -14.55 9.48 0.32
CA GLU A 83 -13.56 10.23 1.08
C GLU A 83 -12.98 9.36 2.19
N ILE A 84 -11.70 9.56 2.49
CA ILE A 84 -11.01 8.95 3.62
C ILE A 84 -10.23 10.02 4.38
N LYS A 85 -10.35 10.03 5.71
CA LYS A 85 -9.55 10.88 6.57
C LYS A 85 -8.17 10.28 6.75
N VAL A 86 -7.15 11.10 6.63
CA VAL A 86 -5.75 10.70 6.77
C VAL A 86 -5.11 11.53 7.86
N SER A 87 -4.43 10.86 8.76
CA SER A 87 -3.56 11.46 9.75
C SER A 87 -2.11 11.13 9.42
N TYR A 88 -1.24 12.11 9.51
CA TYR A 88 0.18 11.97 9.22
C TYR A 88 1.03 12.77 10.22
N SER A 89 1.98 12.08 10.84
CA SER A 89 2.98 12.69 11.73
C SER A 89 4.35 12.66 11.04
N GLY A 90 4.79 13.80 10.52
CA GLY A 90 6.09 13.90 9.82
C GLY A 90 6.25 15.17 9.01
N ALA A 91 7.37 15.24 8.30
CA ALA A 91 7.64 16.36 7.40
C ALA A 91 6.74 16.29 6.15
N VAL A 92 6.04 17.38 5.89
CA VAL A 92 5.15 17.51 4.73
C VAL A 92 5.98 17.69 3.47
N PRO A 93 5.70 16.97 2.37
CA PRO A 93 6.33 17.24 1.08
C PRO A 93 6.03 18.66 0.59
N ASN A 94 7.00 19.31 -0.04
CA ASN A 94 6.87 20.68 -0.53
C ASN A 94 5.73 20.89 -1.54
N LEU A 95 5.26 19.81 -2.19
CA LEU A 95 4.20 19.83 -3.19
C LEU A 95 2.84 19.38 -2.65
N PHE A 96 2.74 19.20 -1.34
CA PHE A 96 1.49 18.82 -0.70
C PHE A 96 0.60 20.06 -0.54
N GLU A 97 -0.45 20.12 -1.35
CA GLU A 97 -1.42 21.20 -1.39
C GLU A 97 -2.84 20.66 -1.60
N GLU A 98 -3.83 21.44 -1.22
CA GLU A 98 -5.23 21.15 -1.52
C GLU A 98 -5.47 21.14 -3.03
N GLY A 99 -6.36 20.27 -3.50
CA GLY A 99 -6.66 20.11 -4.92
C GLY A 99 -5.54 19.43 -5.73
N LYS A 100 -4.49 18.94 -5.10
CA LYS A 100 -3.39 18.21 -5.75
C LYS A 100 -3.47 16.70 -5.51
N GLY A 101 -2.88 15.94 -6.41
CA GLY A 101 -2.78 14.48 -6.28
C GLY A 101 -1.83 14.07 -5.14
N VAL A 102 -2.25 13.12 -4.33
CA VAL A 102 -1.50 12.61 -3.19
C VAL A 102 -1.63 11.09 -3.10
N VAL A 103 -0.58 10.45 -2.63
CA VAL A 103 -0.59 9.04 -2.20
C VAL A 103 -0.14 8.98 -0.76
N ALA A 104 -1.00 8.48 0.11
CA ALA A 104 -0.69 8.24 1.51
C ALA A 104 -0.47 6.74 1.74
N GLU A 105 0.64 6.39 2.37
CA GLU A 105 0.99 5.02 2.72
C GLU A 105 0.90 4.83 4.23
N GLY A 106 0.15 3.83 4.67
CA GLY A 106 -0.06 3.58 6.08
C GLY A 106 -0.99 2.42 6.36
N PHE A 107 -1.56 2.42 7.56
CA PHE A 107 -2.46 1.38 8.05
C PHE A 107 -3.88 1.90 8.21
N LEU A 108 -4.86 1.15 7.72
CA LEU A 108 -6.27 1.45 7.96
C LEU A 108 -6.62 1.15 9.42
N LYS A 109 -7.16 2.15 10.11
CA LYS A 109 -7.78 1.96 11.43
C LYS A 109 -9.26 1.56 11.29
N ASN A 110 -9.92 2.10 10.27
CA ASN A 110 -11.27 1.76 9.87
C ASN A 110 -11.50 2.18 8.40
N LEU A 111 -12.66 1.87 7.82
CA LEU A 111 -13.00 2.20 6.42
C LEU A 111 -13.00 3.71 6.10
N ASN A 112 -12.89 4.58 7.10
CA ASN A 112 -12.92 6.03 6.97
C ASN A 112 -11.64 6.73 7.42
N TYR A 113 -10.68 5.99 7.97
CA TYR A 113 -9.52 6.57 8.63
C TYR A 113 -8.24 5.77 8.35
N LEU A 114 -7.25 6.46 7.80
CA LEU A 114 -5.91 5.97 7.52
C LEU A 114 -4.89 6.66 8.43
N ASP A 115 -4.09 5.88 9.12
CA ASP A 115 -2.92 6.35 9.85
C ASP A 115 -1.70 6.22 8.92
N ALA A 116 -1.29 7.34 8.32
CA ALA A 116 -0.25 7.37 7.32
C ALA A 116 1.15 7.49 7.95
N SER A 117 2.05 6.64 7.51
CA SER A 117 3.47 6.69 7.85
C SER A 117 4.30 7.45 6.81
N LYS A 118 3.76 7.64 5.61
CA LYS A 118 4.41 8.33 4.49
C LYS A 118 3.40 8.99 3.57
N ILE A 119 3.73 10.18 3.09
CA ILE A 119 2.98 10.91 2.08
C ILE A 119 3.86 11.15 0.86
N LEU A 120 3.31 10.94 -0.32
CA LEU A 120 3.93 11.21 -1.60
C LEU A 120 3.03 12.19 -2.36
N ALA A 121 3.47 13.43 -2.53
CA ALA A 121 2.83 14.38 -3.41
C ALA A 121 3.45 14.30 -4.80
N LYS A 122 2.65 14.33 -5.86
CA LYS A 122 3.17 14.26 -7.23
C LYS A 122 3.40 15.64 -7.83
N HIS A 123 4.46 15.70 -8.65
CA HIS A 123 4.94 16.92 -9.27
C HIS A 123 4.10 17.37 -10.48
N ASP A 124 3.24 16.52 -11.04
CA ASP A 124 2.47 16.84 -12.23
C ASP A 124 1.20 17.62 -11.88
N GLU A 125 1.08 18.84 -12.40
CA GLU A 125 -0.11 19.67 -12.29
C GLU A 125 -1.37 18.98 -12.84
N ASN A 126 -1.20 17.97 -13.71
CA ASN A 126 -2.26 17.20 -14.35
C ASN A 126 -2.33 15.73 -13.91
N TYR A 127 -1.59 15.35 -12.86
CA TYR A 127 -1.66 13.96 -12.40
C TYR A 127 -2.98 13.69 -11.67
N MET A 128 -3.80 12.92 -12.33
CA MET A 128 -5.00 12.32 -11.77
C MET A 128 -4.77 10.82 -11.65
N PRO A 129 -4.90 10.23 -10.45
CA PRO A 129 -4.83 8.78 -10.30
C PRO A 129 -5.77 8.10 -11.30
N PRO A 130 -5.40 6.95 -11.89
CA PRO A 130 -6.22 6.25 -12.88
C PRO A 130 -7.64 5.99 -12.39
N GLU A 131 -7.80 5.65 -11.13
CA GLU A 131 -9.08 5.36 -10.48
C GLU A 131 -9.99 6.60 -10.42
N VAL A 132 -9.39 7.76 -10.21
CA VAL A 132 -10.12 9.05 -10.22
C VAL A 132 -10.51 9.44 -11.64
N LYS A 133 -9.63 9.18 -12.61
CA LYS A 133 -9.90 9.44 -14.03
C LYS A 133 -11.06 8.59 -14.54
N GLU A 134 -11.12 7.32 -14.16
CA GLU A 134 -12.25 6.44 -14.49
C GLU A 134 -13.56 6.89 -13.81
N ALA A 135 -13.46 7.42 -12.58
CA ALA A 135 -14.63 7.89 -11.83
C ALA A 135 -15.29 9.14 -12.44
N ILE A 136 -14.52 10.01 -13.09
CA ILE A 136 -15.03 11.26 -13.69
C ILE A 136 -15.64 10.97 -15.07
N GLY A 137 -15.31 9.85 -15.70
CA GLY A 137 -15.72 9.52 -17.06
C GLY A 137 -15.06 10.43 -18.11
N ASP A 138 -14.66 9.86 -19.22
CA ASP A 138 -14.28 10.63 -20.41
C ASP A 138 -15.50 11.48 -20.84
N LYS A 139 -15.42 12.76 -20.60
CA LYS A 139 -16.26 13.76 -21.29
C LYS A 139 -15.46 14.39 -22.40
#